data_d8ea6d081c932aa8d154510d30a0a1ce
#
_entry.id   d8ea6d081c932aa8d154510d30a0a1ce
#
_cell.length_a   1.000
_cell.length_b   1.000
_cell.length_c   1.000
_cell.angle_alpha   90.00
_cell.angle_beta   90.00
_cell.angle_gamma   90.00
#
_symmetry.space_group_name_H-M   'P 1'
#
loop_
_entity.id
_entity.type
_entity.pdbx_description
1 polymer ?
#
loop_
_entity_poly.entity_id
_entity_poly.type
_entity_poly.pdbx_seq_one_letter_code
_entity_poly.pdbx_strand_id
1 'polypeptide(L)'
;MDFHFASAWEALSDAYPNRTATIADGRYTSWREYEQRAASLATLLSAYGIGAGSKAGLYMHNRHEYQEAQFAIFKVGGCPINVNYRYKTDELIYLLDNSDSEVVFFQSCYAMRIWEIKDRLPKVKLFVQVDDGTEALLKGAVDYERAIRQNQPAPRVAQDPEGVYMLYTGGTTG
;
A
#
# COMPACT_ATOMS: atom_id res chain seq x y z
N MET A 1 16.60 9.67 -19.06
CA MET A 1 16.04 10.12 -17.76
C MET A 1 15.28 8.90 -17.22
N ASP A 2 15.91 8.23 -16.30
CA ASP A 2 15.36 7.01 -15.73
C ASP A 2 14.19 7.40 -14.82
N PHE A 3 12.98 7.05 -15.22
CA PHE A 3 11.75 7.48 -14.56
C PHE A 3 11.22 6.36 -13.68
N HIS A 4 11.10 6.63 -12.37
CA HIS A 4 10.39 5.78 -11.41
C HIS A 4 9.32 6.59 -10.69
N PHE A 5 8.16 5.99 -10.36
CA PHE A 5 7.07 6.70 -9.71
C PHE A 5 7.49 7.36 -8.38
N ALA A 6 8.28 6.67 -7.55
CA ALA A 6 8.76 7.25 -6.30
C ALA A 6 9.60 8.51 -6.56
N SER A 7 10.55 8.46 -7.49
CA SER A 7 11.43 9.59 -7.81
C SER A 7 10.65 10.79 -8.35
N ALA A 8 9.62 10.55 -9.17
CA ALA A 8 8.76 11.61 -9.68
C ALA A 8 7.96 12.30 -8.57
N TRP A 9 7.36 11.52 -7.67
CA TRP A 9 6.57 12.06 -6.57
C TRP A 9 7.44 12.75 -5.52
N GLU A 10 8.64 12.26 -5.27
CA GLU A 10 9.66 12.92 -4.45
C GLU A 10 10.08 14.27 -5.03
N ALA A 11 10.32 14.34 -6.35
CA ALA A 11 10.64 15.60 -7.03
C ALA A 11 9.48 16.61 -6.94
N LEU A 12 8.22 16.14 -7.04
CA LEU A 12 7.05 17.00 -6.84
C LEU A 12 6.96 17.50 -5.40
N SER A 13 7.28 16.67 -4.42
CA SER A 13 7.32 17.06 -3.00
C SER A 13 8.36 18.13 -2.73
N ASP A 14 9.53 18.06 -3.38
CA ASP A 14 10.57 19.07 -3.28
C ASP A 14 10.17 20.39 -3.96
N ALA A 15 9.63 20.29 -5.19
CA ALA A 15 9.27 21.49 -5.96
C ALA A 15 8.02 22.20 -5.41
N TYR A 16 7.05 21.45 -4.87
CA TYR A 16 5.73 21.97 -4.47
C TYR A 16 5.27 21.48 -3.09
N PRO A 17 6.08 21.55 -2.02
CA PRO A 17 5.81 20.89 -0.74
C PRO A 17 4.48 21.26 -0.09
N ASN A 18 4.01 22.50 -0.30
CA ASN A 18 2.80 23.03 0.32
C ASN A 18 1.56 22.98 -0.61
N ARG A 19 1.72 22.51 -1.87
CA ARG A 19 0.58 22.30 -2.75
C ARG A 19 -0.12 20.99 -2.44
N THR A 20 -1.40 20.93 -2.74
CA THR A 20 -2.21 19.72 -2.59
C THR A 20 -1.72 18.62 -3.51
N ALA A 21 -1.40 17.47 -2.93
CA ALA A 21 -1.06 16.24 -3.64
C ALA A 21 -2.29 15.37 -3.87
N THR A 22 -3.12 15.17 -2.83
CA THR A 22 -4.31 14.32 -2.90
C THR A 22 -5.50 15.00 -2.24
N ILE A 23 -6.70 14.65 -2.73
CA ILE A 23 -8.00 15.08 -2.15
C ILE A 23 -8.86 13.82 -2.04
N ALA A 24 -9.33 13.51 -0.84
CA ALA A 24 -10.30 12.44 -0.60
C ALA A 24 -11.19 12.82 0.59
N ASP A 25 -12.46 12.52 0.51
CA ASP A 25 -13.47 12.78 1.57
C ASP A 25 -13.41 14.21 2.13
N GLY A 26 -13.14 15.21 1.25
CA GLY A 26 -13.04 16.62 1.64
C GLY A 26 -11.74 16.99 2.37
N ARG A 27 -10.86 16.06 2.65
CA ARG A 27 -9.54 16.31 3.19
C ARG A 27 -8.53 16.58 2.07
N TYR A 28 -7.64 17.52 2.31
CA TYR A 28 -6.53 17.87 1.42
C TYR A 28 -5.22 17.47 2.08
N THR A 29 -4.38 16.74 1.36
CA THR A 29 -3.03 16.36 1.82
C THR A 29 -1.99 17.05 0.96
N SER A 30 -1.02 17.74 1.57
CA SER A 30 0.08 18.39 0.86
C SER A 30 1.09 17.36 0.34
N TRP A 31 1.90 17.74 -0.68
CA TRP A 31 2.99 16.90 -1.16
C TRP A 31 3.99 16.53 -0.06
N ARG A 32 4.29 17.47 0.84
CA ARG A 32 5.15 17.21 2.01
C ARG A 32 4.57 16.15 2.94
N GLU A 33 3.31 16.29 3.32
CA GLU A 33 2.64 15.34 4.21
C GLU A 33 2.53 13.96 3.55
N TYR A 34 2.15 13.92 2.28
CA TYR A 34 2.03 12.70 1.49
C TYR A 34 3.36 11.93 1.44
N GLU A 35 4.46 12.65 1.14
CA GLU A 35 5.81 12.07 1.09
C GLU A 35 6.26 11.56 2.47
N GLN A 36 6.08 12.35 3.54
CA GLN A 36 6.49 11.97 4.89
C GLN A 36 5.75 10.72 5.38
N ARG A 37 4.44 10.66 5.18
CA ARG A 37 3.62 9.52 5.59
C ARG A 37 3.99 8.26 4.80
N ALA A 38 4.18 8.38 3.50
CA ALA A 38 4.66 7.28 2.67
C ALA A 38 6.07 6.82 3.08
N ALA A 39 6.97 7.72 3.44
CA ALA A 39 8.31 7.37 3.89
C ALA A 39 8.30 6.64 5.25
N SER A 40 7.39 7.00 6.18
CA SER A 40 7.21 6.27 7.44
C SER A 40 6.69 4.85 7.20
N LEU A 41 5.76 4.67 6.27
CA LEU A 41 5.30 3.34 5.86
C LEU A 41 6.40 2.54 5.16
N ALA A 42 7.26 3.16 4.37
CA ALA A 42 8.40 2.50 3.74
C ALA A 42 9.37 1.91 4.80
N THR A 43 9.56 2.60 5.94
CA THR A 43 10.31 2.06 7.09
C THR A 43 9.65 0.79 7.64
N LEU A 44 8.33 0.81 7.84
CA LEU A 44 7.58 -0.39 8.27
C LEU A 44 7.78 -1.53 7.27
N LEU A 45 7.57 -1.28 5.98
CA LEU A 45 7.70 -2.30 4.93
C LEU A 45 9.10 -2.94 4.95
N SER A 46 10.14 -2.12 5.01
CA SER A 46 11.54 -2.58 5.07
C SER A 46 11.81 -3.43 6.31
N ALA A 47 11.22 -3.09 7.46
CA ALA A 47 11.37 -3.86 8.70
C ALA A 47 10.77 -5.28 8.60
N TYR A 48 9.79 -5.49 7.71
CA TYR A 48 9.20 -6.80 7.41
C TYR A 48 9.85 -7.49 6.20
N GLY A 49 10.98 -6.96 5.70
CA GLY A 49 11.68 -7.51 4.55
C GLY A 49 10.95 -7.33 3.22
N ILE A 50 10.08 -6.32 3.14
CA ILE A 50 9.42 -5.91 1.91
C ILE A 50 10.34 -4.91 1.20
N GLY A 51 10.67 -5.17 -0.05
CA GLY A 51 11.65 -4.39 -0.80
C GLY A 51 11.51 -4.57 -2.31
N ALA A 52 12.64 -4.45 -3.02
CA ALA A 52 12.68 -4.56 -4.47
C ALA A 52 12.04 -5.88 -4.95
N GLY A 53 11.08 -5.79 -5.87
CA GLY A 53 10.35 -6.91 -6.43
C GLY A 53 9.25 -7.50 -5.55
N SER A 54 9.12 -7.10 -4.28
CA SER A 54 7.99 -7.51 -3.42
C SER A 54 6.68 -6.97 -3.94
N LYS A 55 5.58 -7.72 -3.79
CA LYS A 55 4.24 -7.31 -4.22
C LYS A 55 3.37 -7.00 -3.01
N ALA A 56 2.51 -5.98 -3.16
CA ALA A 56 1.67 -5.48 -2.10
C ALA A 56 0.23 -5.31 -2.59
N GLY A 57 -0.70 -6.07 -2.03
CA GLY A 57 -2.13 -5.94 -2.29
C GLY A 57 -2.73 -4.72 -1.59
N LEU A 58 -3.46 -3.88 -2.34
CA LEU A 58 -4.21 -2.74 -1.81
C LEU A 58 -5.71 -3.05 -1.90
N TYR A 59 -6.28 -3.53 -0.78
CA TYR A 59 -7.67 -3.96 -0.67
C TYR A 59 -8.49 -2.95 0.14
N MET A 60 -8.80 -1.83 -0.49
CA MET A 60 -9.57 -0.74 0.11
C MET A 60 -10.23 0.11 -0.96
N HIS A 61 -11.15 0.98 -0.55
CA HIS A 61 -11.72 2.02 -1.41
C HIS A 61 -10.70 3.12 -1.72
N ASN A 62 -11.03 3.99 -2.67
CA ASN A 62 -10.22 5.17 -2.99
C ASN A 62 -10.22 6.12 -1.79
N ARG A 63 -9.04 6.29 -1.17
CA ARG A 63 -8.82 7.14 0.00
C ARG A 63 -7.35 7.56 0.06
N HIS A 64 -7.00 8.49 0.95
CA HIS A 64 -5.62 8.97 1.10
C HIS A 64 -4.64 7.83 1.37
N GLU A 65 -5.02 6.92 2.26
CA GLU A 65 -4.18 5.80 2.68
C GLU A 65 -3.87 4.82 1.54
N TYR A 66 -4.76 4.72 0.53
CA TYR A 66 -4.49 3.97 -0.70
C TYR A 66 -3.29 4.57 -1.45
N GLN A 67 -3.30 5.87 -1.65
CA GLN A 67 -2.24 6.59 -2.36
C GLN A 67 -0.93 6.56 -1.57
N GLU A 68 -1.00 6.79 -0.26
CA GLU A 68 0.17 6.78 0.64
C GLU A 68 0.82 5.39 0.68
N ALA A 69 0.03 4.31 0.79
CA ALA A 69 0.52 2.93 0.72
C ALA A 69 1.17 2.63 -0.63
N GLN A 70 0.54 3.06 -1.74
CA GLN A 70 1.09 2.92 -3.08
C GLN A 70 2.45 3.61 -3.21
N PHE A 71 2.58 4.84 -2.70
CA PHE A 71 3.84 5.56 -2.71
C PHE A 71 4.90 4.87 -1.84
N ALA A 72 4.52 4.41 -0.65
CA ALA A 72 5.43 3.67 0.23
C ALA A 72 5.99 2.40 -0.43
N ILE A 73 5.13 1.66 -1.15
CA ILE A 73 5.53 0.46 -1.88
C ILE A 73 6.52 0.83 -2.98
N PHE A 74 6.28 1.90 -3.75
CA PHE A 74 7.25 2.37 -4.74
C PHE A 74 8.55 2.83 -4.11
N LYS A 75 8.53 3.46 -2.92
CA LYS A 75 9.74 3.90 -2.21
C LYS A 75 10.67 2.75 -1.82
N VAL A 76 10.13 1.56 -1.60
CA VAL A 76 10.94 0.36 -1.32
C VAL A 76 11.26 -0.47 -2.56
N GLY A 77 10.90 0.01 -3.76
CA GLY A 77 11.10 -0.73 -5.02
C GLY A 77 10.13 -1.90 -5.20
N GLY A 78 9.03 -1.91 -4.45
CA GLY A 78 7.97 -2.91 -4.55
C GLY A 78 6.96 -2.60 -5.66
N CYS A 79 6.06 -3.54 -5.90
CA CYS A 79 5.00 -3.48 -6.89
C CYS A 79 3.62 -3.43 -6.21
N PRO A 80 2.90 -2.30 -6.25
CA PRO A 80 1.53 -2.24 -5.76
C PRO A 80 0.57 -2.96 -6.70
N ILE A 81 -0.40 -3.66 -6.11
CA ILE A 81 -1.45 -4.39 -6.82
C ILE A 81 -2.80 -3.88 -6.36
N ASN A 82 -3.57 -3.33 -7.29
CA ASN A 82 -4.94 -2.94 -7.00
C ASN A 82 -5.80 -4.20 -6.83
N VAL A 83 -6.36 -4.37 -5.64
CA VAL A 83 -7.30 -5.46 -5.33
C VAL A 83 -8.72 -4.91 -5.39
N ASN A 84 -9.55 -5.44 -6.28
CA ASN A 84 -10.93 -5.00 -6.37
C ASN A 84 -11.65 -5.22 -5.04
N TYR A 85 -12.13 -4.15 -4.43
CA TYR A 85 -12.80 -4.18 -3.13
C TYR A 85 -14.10 -5.03 -3.11
N ARG A 86 -14.64 -5.37 -4.27
CA ARG A 86 -15.81 -6.26 -4.42
C ARG A 86 -15.46 -7.74 -4.35
N TYR A 87 -14.18 -8.10 -4.46
CA TYR A 87 -13.76 -9.50 -4.42
C TYR A 87 -14.12 -10.15 -3.07
N LYS A 88 -14.56 -11.40 -3.17
CA LYS A 88 -14.90 -12.27 -2.05
C LYS A 88 -13.75 -13.25 -1.78
N THR A 89 -13.97 -14.15 -0.86
CA THR A 89 -12.97 -15.09 -0.32
C THR A 89 -12.10 -15.75 -1.40
N ASP A 90 -12.70 -16.43 -2.37
CA ASP A 90 -11.93 -17.21 -3.36
C ASP A 90 -11.20 -16.33 -4.37
N GLU A 91 -11.80 -15.23 -4.78
CA GLU A 91 -11.18 -14.24 -5.70
C GLU A 91 -10.00 -13.55 -5.01
N LEU A 92 -10.11 -13.23 -3.72
CA LEU A 92 -9.03 -12.63 -2.94
C LEU A 92 -7.87 -13.59 -2.78
N ILE A 93 -8.13 -14.84 -2.42
CA ILE A 93 -7.08 -15.85 -2.29
C ILE A 93 -6.36 -16.04 -3.62
N TYR A 94 -7.14 -16.22 -4.70
CA TYR A 94 -6.57 -16.39 -6.03
C TYR A 94 -5.65 -15.21 -6.40
N LEU A 95 -6.14 -13.97 -6.26
CA LEU A 95 -5.36 -12.80 -6.64
C LEU A 95 -4.11 -12.63 -5.77
N LEU A 96 -4.25 -12.70 -4.45
CA LEU A 96 -3.15 -12.47 -3.52
C LEU A 96 -2.08 -13.58 -3.58
N ASP A 97 -2.47 -14.83 -3.82
CA ASP A 97 -1.52 -15.94 -3.99
C ASP A 97 -0.87 -15.92 -5.37
N ASN A 98 -1.66 -15.72 -6.45
CA ASN A 98 -1.15 -15.66 -7.82
C ASN A 98 -0.20 -14.50 -8.06
N SER A 99 -0.43 -13.37 -7.38
CA SER A 99 0.45 -12.21 -7.46
C SER A 99 1.70 -12.32 -6.60
N ASP A 100 1.86 -13.38 -5.80
CA ASP A 100 2.91 -13.50 -4.80
C ASP A 100 2.93 -12.33 -3.81
N SER A 101 1.74 -11.86 -3.39
CA SER A 101 1.64 -10.74 -2.45
C SER A 101 2.29 -11.05 -1.11
N GLU A 102 3.21 -10.21 -0.67
CA GLU A 102 3.94 -10.33 0.59
C GLU A 102 3.39 -9.41 1.70
N VAL A 103 2.65 -8.39 1.32
CA VAL A 103 1.93 -7.49 2.23
C VAL A 103 0.55 -7.19 1.70
N VAL A 104 -0.42 -7.04 2.60
CA VAL A 104 -1.78 -6.62 2.27
C VAL A 104 -2.17 -5.43 3.13
N PHE A 105 -2.42 -4.30 2.49
CA PHE A 105 -3.12 -3.17 3.10
C PHE A 105 -4.62 -3.34 2.89
N PHE A 106 -5.40 -3.25 3.94
CA PHE A 106 -6.85 -3.42 3.83
C PHE A 106 -7.61 -2.46 4.74
N GLN A 107 -8.80 -2.08 4.32
CA GLN A 107 -9.72 -1.23 5.07
C GLN A 107 -10.48 -2.06 6.12
N SER A 108 -10.79 -1.48 7.29
CA SER A 108 -11.44 -2.18 8.42
C SER A 108 -12.73 -2.89 8.04
N CYS A 109 -13.55 -2.32 7.17
CA CYS A 109 -14.79 -2.96 6.71
C CYS A 109 -14.57 -4.33 6.02
N TYR A 110 -13.34 -4.67 5.69
CA TYR A 110 -12.94 -5.97 5.12
C TYR A 110 -12.21 -6.88 6.10
N ALA A 111 -12.08 -6.50 7.38
CA ALA A 111 -11.29 -7.23 8.36
C ALA A 111 -11.76 -8.69 8.51
N MET A 112 -13.06 -8.94 8.52
CA MET A 112 -13.59 -10.32 8.63
C MET A 112 -13.21 -11.17 7.41
N ARG A 113 -13.22 -10.63 6.20
CA ARG A 113 -12.74 -11.36 5.00
C ARG A 113 -11.26 -11.69 5.08
N ILE A 114 -10.44 -10.74 5.51
CA ILE A 114 -9.02 -10.99 5.72
C ILE A 114 -8.80 -12.05 6.79
N TRP A 115 -9.58 -12.02 7.89
CA TRP A 115 -9.52 -13.05 8.94
C TRP A 115 -9.78 -14.45 8.39
N GLU A 116 -10.78 -14.61 7.52
CA GLU A 116 -11.17 -15.90 6.93
C GLU A 116 -10.10 -16.48 6.01
N ILE A 117 -9.28 -15.63 5.36
CA ILE A 117 -8.34 -16.06 4.32
C ILE A 117 -6.87 -16.02 4.74
N LYS A 118 -6.50 -15.29 5.80
CA LYS A 118 -5.10 -15.00 6.13
C LYS A 118 -4.22 -16.25 6.29
N ASP A 119 -4.79 -17.33 6.85
CA ASP A 119 -4.07 -18.59 7.07
C ASP A 119 -3.89 -19.40 5.76
N ARG A 120 -4.55 -18.99 4.68
CA ARG A 120 -4.43 -19.54 3.32
C ARG A 120 -3.46 -18.73 2.44
N LEU A 121 -2.80 -17.71 2.99
CA LEU A 121 -1.90 -16.79 2.29
C LEU A 121 -0.49 -16.86 2.89
N PRO A 122 0.23 -17.99 2.74
CA PRO A 122 1.51 -18.21 3.42
C PRO A 122 2.64 -17.28 2.99
N LYS A 123 2.51 -16.61 1.84
CA LYS A 123 3.48 -15.63 1.34
C LYS A 123 3.33 -14.26 1.99
N VAL A 124 2.15 -13.96 2.56
CA VAL A 124 1.89 -12.66 3.18
C VAL A 124 2.57 -12.59 4.55
N LYS A 125 3.55 -11.72 4.67
CA LYS A 125 4.35 -11.47 5.87
C LYS A 125 3.73 -10.39 6.77
N LEU A 126 2.91 -9.50 6.20
CA LEU A 126 2.40 -8.32 6.87
C LEU A 126 0.97 -8.00 6.42
N PHE A 127 0.08 -7.82 7.39
CA PHE A 127 -1.25 -7.24 7.18
C PHE A 127 -1.30 -5.86 7.85
N VAL A 128 -1.69 -4.82 7.10
CA VAL A 128 -1.82 -3.44 7.60
C VAL A 128 -3.28 -3.02 7.47
N GLN A 129 -3.92 -2.74 8.59
CA GLN A 129 -5.32 -2.34 8.64
C GLN A 129 -5.45 -0.82 8.67
N VAL A 130 -6.26 -0.30 7.76
CA VAL A 130 -6.64 1.10 7.70
C VAL A 130 -8.00 1.25 8.38
N ASP A 131 -8.03 2.01 9.46
CA ASP A 131 -9.25 2.24 10.22
C ASP A 131 -10.26 3.10 9.46
N ASP A 132 -11.52 2.68 9.47
CA ASP A 132 -12.68 3.40 8.94
C ASP A 132 -13.85 3.45 9.96
N GLY A 133 -13.59 3.05 11.20
CA GLY A 133 -14.56 3.03 12.28
C GLY A 133 -15.54 1.85 12.24
N THR A 134 -15.40 0.89 11.33
CA THR A 134 -16.35 -0.22 11.18
C THR A 134 -16.01 -1.43 12.02
N GLU A 135 -14.72 -1.82 12.08
CA GLU A 135 -14.25 -3.01 12.77
C GLU A 135 -12.99 -2.72 13.60
N ALA A 136 -12.84 -3.42 14.71
CA ALA A 136 -11.65 -3.34 15.54
C ALA A 136 -10.41 -3.85 14.79
N LEU A 137 -9.24 -3.49 15.33
CA LEU A 137 -7.97 -3.96 14.79
C LEU A 137 -7.90 -5.49 14.79
N LEU A 138 -7.72 -6.06 13.63
CA LEU A 138 -7.60 -7.51 13.44
C LEU A 138 -6.38 -8.06 14.18
N LYS A 139 -6.55 -9.14 14.92
CA LYS A 139 -5.45 -9.80 15.62
C LYS A 139 -4.35 -10.22 14.63
N GLY A 140 -3.14 -9.71 14.85
CA GLY A 140 -1.98 -9.96 13.99
C GLY A 140 -1.79 -8.94 12.86
N ALA A 141 -2.73 -8.01 12.70
CA ALA A 141 -2.51 -6.87 11.79
C ALA A 141 -1.85 -5.69 12.51
N VAL A 142 -1.17 -4.86 11.74
CA VAL A 142 -0.59 -3.59 12.17
C VAL A 142 -1.60 -2.48 11.88
N ASP A 143 -1.84 -1.61 12.85
CA ASP A 143 -2.63 -0.41 12.64
C ASP A 143 -1.87 0.62 11.80
N TYR A 144 -2.50 1.11 10.74
CA TYR A 144 -1.91 1.99 9.76
C TYR A 144 -1.39 3.31 10.34
N GLU A 145 -2.24 4.02 11.09
CA GLU A 145 -1.88 5.31 11.67
C GLU A 145 -0.85 5.18 12.80
N ARG A 146 -0.93 4.11 13.56
CA ARG A 146 0.09 3.79 14.56
C ARG A 146 1.43 3.49 13.90
N ALA A 147 1.45 2.77 12.78
CA ALA A 147 2.67 2.51 12.03
C ALA A 147 3.34 3.81 11.57
N ILE A 148 2.58 4.75 11.02
CA ILE A 148 3.10 6.06 10.62
C ILE A 148 3.70 6.82 11.80
N ARG A 149 3.01 6.85 12.94
CA ARG A 149 3.48 7.58 14.13
C ARG A 149 4.72 6.95 14.78
N GLN A 150 4.90 5.65 14.67
CA GLN A 150 5.99 4.93 15.34
C GLN A 150 7.25 4.78 14.49
N ASN A 151 7.16 4.96 13.18
CA ASN A 151 8.29 4.81 12.27
C ASN A 151 8.80 6.18 11.80
N GLN A 152 10.11 6.39 11.89
CA GLN A 152 10.75 7.56 11.29
C GLN A 152 10.69 7.41 9.76
N PRO A 153 10.54 8.52 9.00
CA PRO A 153 10.55 8.48 7.55
C PRO A 153 11.84 7.83 7.01
N ALA A 154 11.70 6.87 6.12
CA ALA A 154 12.82 6.25 5.43
C ALA A 154 13.57 7.26 4.56
N PRO A 155 14.90 7.14 4.43
CA PRO A 155 15.65 7.93 3.47
C PRO A 155 15.22 7.57 2.05
N ARG A 156 15.35 8.53 1.14
CA ARG A 156 15.14 8.29 -0.29
C ARG A 156 16.25 7.40 -0.84
N VAL A 157 15.87 6.41 -1.63
CA VAL A 157 16.78 5.48 -2.28
C VAL A 157 16.52 5.52 -3.79
N ALA A 158 17.58 5.53 -4.58
CA ALA A 158 17.45 5.42 -6.03
C ALA A 158 16.75 4.10 -6.38
N GLN A 159 15.69 4.20 -7.17
CA GLN A 159 14.89 3.06 -7.60
C GLN A 159 15.24 2.67 -9.04
N ASP A 160 15.12 1.39 -9.35
CA ASP A 160 15.28 0.90 -10.71
C ASP A 160 14.15 1.49 -11.60
N PRO A 161 14.47 2.08 -12.75
CA PRO A 161 13.47 2.59 -13.69
C PRO A 161 12.47 1.55 -14.17
N GLU A 162 12.82 0.28 -14.15
CA GLU A 162 11.94 -0.84 -14.49
C GLU A 162 10.92 -1.20 -13.41
N GLY A 163 10.79 -0.35 -12.37
CA GLY A 163 9.80 -0.51 -11.30
C GLY A 163 8.38 -0.75 -11.83
N VAL A 164 7.81 -1.90 -11.50
CA VAL A 164 6.60 -2.46 -12.12
C VAL A 164 5.36 -2.07 -11.36
N TYR A 165 4.32 -1.69 -12.08
CA TYR A 165 2.95 -1.63 -11.60
C TYR A 165 2.16 -2.81 -12.18
N MET A 166 1.57 -3.67 -11.35
CA MET A 166 0.85 -4.85 -11.81
C MET A 166 -0.66 -4.61 -11.74
N LEU A 167 -1.32 -4.76 -12.88
CA LEU A 167 -2.78 -4.67 -13.00
C LEU A 167 -3.39 -6.04 -13.25
N TYR A 168 -4.36 -6.39 -12.41
CA TYR A 168 -5.24 -7.52 -12.67
C TYR A 168 -6.51 -7.03 -13.37
N THR A 169 -6.73 -7.46 -14.59
CA THR A 169 -7.94 -7.13 -15.35
C THR A 169 -8.99 -8.21 -15.14
N GLY A 170 -10.17 -7.84 -14.68
CA GLY A 170 -11.32 -8.76 -14.65
C GLY A 170 -11.92 -8.93 -16.04
N GLY A 171 -12.31 -10.17 -16.38
CA GLY A 171 -13.12 -10.45 -17.59
C GLY A 171 -12.37 -10.84 -18.84
N THR A 172 -11.09 -11.23 -18.76
CA THR A 172 -10.33 -11.74 -19.92
C THR A 172 -10.43 -13.25 -20.11
N THR A 173 -11.17 -13.96 -19.27
CA THR A 173 -11.55 -15.38 -19.49
C THR A 173 -12.95 -15.42 -20.07
N GLY A 174 -13.02 -15.38 -21.39
CA GLY A 174 -14.21 -15.81 -22.13
C GLY A 174 -14.35 -17.32 -22.09
#